data_68995489c55fdbe9977dd42fd23c3131
#
_entry.id   68995489c55fdbe9977dd42fd23c3131
#
_cell.length_a   1.000
_cell.length_b   1.000
_cell.length_c   1.000
_cell.angle_alpha   90.00
_cell.angle_beta   90.00
_cell.angle_gamma   90.00
#
_symmetry.space_group_name_H-M   'P 1'
#
loop_
_entity.id
_entity.type
_entity.pdbx_description
1 polymer ?
#
loop_
_entity_poly.entity_id
_entity_poly.type
_entity_poly.pdbx_seq_one_letter_code
_entity_poly.pdbx_strand_id
1 'polypeptide(L)'
;FSNIPVEELSGSNIAVTTHTATSIQLLRVLFADLWNISNHRFVEISDAHDATLIIGDPALEKLALDEYPYYYDLGSAWKTLTGLPFVFAEWVVRTDTQKEVREKFEQVLIESTRTGMNSIDEIVRIRANETMSESDVETYVRNFTYFLGLYEREGQHEFKVRLSKLPEWRPAMSTSSEYSVQKAISTSI
;
A
#
# COMPACT_ATOMS: atom_id res chain seq x y z
N PHE A 1 -7.59 7.26 8.28
CA PHE A 1 -8.47 7.57 9.42
C PHE A 1 -8.65 9.07 9.51
N SER A 2 -9.85 9.55 9.83
CA SER A 2 -10.13 10.98 9.87
C SER A 2 -11.16 11.34 10.95
N ASN A 3 -11.02 12.52 11.53
CA ASN A 3 -11.99 13.09 12.47
C ASN A 3 -13.15 13.81 11.75
N ILE A 4 -12.98 14.13 10.47
CA ILE A 4 -13.96 14.81 9.62
C ILE A 4 -14.13 14.05 8.29
N PRO A 5 -15.24 14.24 7.57
CA PRO A 5 -15.42 13.63 6.25
C PRO A 5 -14.30 13.99 5.28
N VAL A 6 -13.94 13.07 4.35
CA VAL A 6 -12.86 13.32 3.39
C VAL A 6 -13.09 14.56 2.56
N GLU A 7 -14.32 14.88 2.23
CA GLU A 7 -14.72 16.06 1.46
C GLU A 7 -14.38 17.40 2.15
N GLU A 8 -14.18 17.37 3.47
CA GLU A 8 -13.86 18.54 4.30
C GLU A 8 -12.35 18.69 4.58
N LEU A 9 -11.50 17.78 4.06
CA LEU A 9 -10.06 17.79 4.33
C LEU A 9 -9.26 18.87 3.57
N SER A 10 -9.89 19.68 2.73
CA SER A 10 -9.18 20.79 2.08
C SER A 10 -8.72 21.82 3.12
N GLY A 11 -7.41 22.11 3.09
CA GLY A 11 -6.78 23.01 4.07
C GLY A 11 -6.34 22.34 5.38
N SER A 12 -6.67 21.08 5.61
CA SER A 12 -6.39 20.33 6.83
C SER A 12 -4.95 19.85 6.96
N ASN A 13 -4.55 19.52 8.18
CA ASN A 13 -3.32 18.81 8.48
C ASN A 13 -3.57 17.29 8.44
N ILE A 14 -2.72 16.59 7.70
CA ILE A 14 -2.79 15.14 7.54
C ILE A 14 -1.51 14.54 8.13
N ALA A 15 -1.62 13.85 9.24
CA ALA A 15 -0.48 13.16 9.83
C ALA A 15 -0.08 11.95 8.99
N VAL A 16 1.24 11.71 8.86
CA VAL A 16 1.76 10.60 8.06
C VAL A 16 2.85 9.87 8.83
N THR A 17 2.77 8.54 8.85
CA THR A 17 3.84 7.71 9.44
C THR A 17 5.12 7.79 8.60
N THR A 18 6.27 7.75 9.26
CA THR A 18 7.60 7.86 8.61
C THR A 18 7.95 6.69 7.68
N HIS A 19 7.22 5.57 7.76
CA HIS A 19 7.53 4.32 7.05
C HIS A 19 6.69 4.10 5.78
N THR A 20 6.07 5.14 5.24
CA THR A 20 5.22 5.03 4.04
C THR A 20 5.81 5.78 2.84
N ALA A 21 6.28 5.05 1.84
CA ALA A 21 6.74 5.64 0.59
C ALA A 21 5.64 5.64 -0.49
N THR A 22 5.02 4.48 -0.71
CA THR A 22 4.01 4.30 -1.77
C THR A 22 2.65 4.83 -1.35
N SER A 23 2.20 4.58 -0.12
CA SER A 23 0.85 4.95 0.33
C SER A 23 0.66 6.47 0.42
N ILE A 24 1.68 7.24 0.78
CA ILE A 24 1.59 8.71 0.75
C ILE A 24 1.43 9.24 -0.68
N GLN A 25 2.08 8.62 -1.66
CA GLN A 25 1.92 9.00 -3.06
C GLN A 25 0.54 8.61 -3.60
N LEU A 26 0.03 7.45 -3.18
CA LEU A 26 -1.34 7.06 -3.48
C LEU A 26 -2.34 8.05 -2.90
N LEU A 27 -2.18 8.45 -1.64
CA LEU A 27 -3.04 9.44 -1.00
C LEU A 27 -3.04 10.77 -1.77
N ARG A 28 -1.88 11.24 -2.25
CA ARG A 28 -1.78 12.44 -3.09
C ARG A 28 -2.57 12.32 -4.39
N VAL A 29 -2.46 11.17 -5.07
CA VAL A 29 -3.23 10.91 -6.30
C VAL A 29 -4.73 10.89 -5.99
N LEU A 30 -5.16 10.22 -4.93
CA LEU A 30 -6.57 10.16 -4.52
C LEU A 30 -7.11 11.53 -4.11
N PHE A 31 -6.33 12.34 -3.41
CA PHE A 31 -6.70 13.71 -3.09
C PHE A 31 -6.94 14.56 -4.34
N ALA A 32 -6.05 14.42 -5.34
CA ALA A 32 -6.17 15.19 -6.58
C ALA A 32 -7.31 14.68 -7.49
N ASP A 33 -7.37 13.37 -7.73
CA ASP A 33 -8.15 12.80 -8.84
C ASP A 33 -9.52 12.24 -8.41
N LEU A 34 -9.68 11.86 -7.13
CA LEU A 34 -10.92 11.27 -6.63
C LEU A 34 -11.68 12.23 -5.72
N TRP A 35 -11.01 12.81 -4.73
CA TRP A 35 -11.66 13.61 -3.67
C TRP A 35 -11.56 15.13 -3.87
N ASN A 36 -10.74 15.60 -4.84
CA ASN A 36 -10.51 17.02 -5.13
C ASN A 36 -10.06 17.83 -3.90
N ILE A 37 -9.23 17.25 -3.04
CA ILE A 37 -8.69 17.88 -1.84
C ILE A 37 -7.50 18.75 -2.20
N SER A 38 -7.51 19.99 -1.76
CA SER A 38 -6.45 20.97 -2.01
C SER A 38 -5.96 21.65 -0.73
N ASN A 39 -4.78 22.28 -0.81
CA ASN A 39 -4.20 23.08 0.29
C ASN A 39 -3.97 22.30 1.61
N HIS A 40 -4.02 20.97 1.59
CA HIS A 40 -3.68 20.14 2.74
C HIS A 40 -2.17 20.20 3.04
N ARG A 41 -1.80 19.91 4.28
CA ARG A 41 -0.40 19.79 4.72
C ARG A 41 -0.15 18.44 5.33
N PHE A 42 0.96 17.80 4.93
CA PHE A 42 1.44 16.61 5.62
C PHE A 42 2.27 17.03 6.83
N VAL A 43 1.97 16.44 7.99
CA VAL A 43 2.58 16.75 9.27
C VAL A 43 3.05 15.45 9.97
N GLU A 44 3.85 15.58 11.01
CA GLU A 44 4.24 14.47 11.87
C GLU A 44 3.05 13.99 12.72
N ILE A 45 3.05 12.71 13.14
CA ILE A 45 1.96 12.15 13.98
C ILE A 45 1.83 12.89 15.33
N SER A 46 2.93 13.44 15.83
CA SER A 46 2.95 14.23 17.06
C SER A 46 2.27 15.60 16.96
N ASP A 47 2.06 16.09 15.73
CA ASP A 47 1.45 17.40 15.49
C ASP A 47 -0.07 17.30 15.53
N ALA A 48 -0.73 18.43 15.76
CA ALA A 48 -2.19 18.50 15.65
C ALA A 48 -2.63 18.25 14.21
N HIS A 49 -3.56 17.32 14.02
CA HIS A 49 -4.03 16.89 12.71
C HIS A 49 -5.52 16.51 12.71
N ASP A 50 -6.13 16.59 11.53
CA ASP A 50 -7.53 16.26 11.30
C ASP A 50 -7.71 14.83 10.79
N ALA A 51 -6.70 14.33 10.07
CA ALA A 51 -6.66 12.95 9.57
C ALA A 51 -5.26 12.37 9.66
N THR A 52 -5.15 11.05 9.59
CA THR A 52 -3.87 10.34 9.67
C THR A 52 -3.78 9.20 8.66
N LEU A 53 -2.65 9.09 7.99
CA LEU A 53 -2.27 7.95 7.16
C LEU A 53 -1.45 6.97 7.99
N ILE A 54 -2.02 5.81 8.26
CA ILE A 54 -1.40 4.71 9.00
C ILE A 54 -1.40 3.48 8.10
N ILE A 55 -0.35 2.67 8.17
CA ILE A 55 -0.20 1.44 7.39
C ILE A 55 0.21 0.26 8.27
N GLY A 56 -0.01 -0.96 7.77
CA GLY A 56 0.40 -2.20 8.43
C GLY A 56 -0.37 -2.50 9.72
N ASP A 57 0.25 -3.27 10.61
CA ASP A 57 -0.38 -3.72 11.86
C ASP A 57 -0.99 -2.58 12.69
N PRO A 58 -0.35 -1.40 12.86
CA PRO A 58 -0.96 -0.27 13.55
C PRO A 58 -2.27 0.23 12.91
N ALA A 59 -2.43 0.09 11.59
CA ALA A 59 -3.69 0.47 10.93
C ALA A 59 -4.81 -0.51 11.26
N LEU A 60 -4.50 -1.81 11.33
CA LEU A 60 -5.45 -2.86 11.69
C LEU A 60 -5.89 -2.74 13.16
N GLU A 61 -4.95 -2.46 14.06
CA GLU A 61 -5.24 -2.19 15.48
C GLU A 61 -6.16 -0.98 15.63
N LYS A 62 -5.89 0.12 14.93
CA LYS A 62 -6.75 1.31 14.99
C LYS A 62 -8.15 1.08 14.40
N LEU A 63 -8.24 0.26 13.36
CA LEU A 63 -9.53 -0.12 12.80
C LEU A 63 -10.37 -0.92 13.82
N ALA A 64 -9.75 -1.85 14.54
CA ALA A 64 -10.39 -2.65 15.56
C ALA A 64 -10.85 -1.84 16.79
N LEU A 65 -10.15 -0.75 17.12
CA LEU A 65 -10.47 0.14 18.24
C LEU A 65 -11.60 1.14 17.94
N ASP A 66 -11.98 1.32 16.65
CA ASP A 66 -13.04 2.23 16.20
C ASP A 66 -12.91 3.66 16.76
N GLU A 67 -11.66 4.15 16.83
CA GLU A 67 -11.33 5.46 17.46
C GLU A 67 -11.68 6.66 16.57
N TYR A 68 -11.86 6.44 15.26
CA TYR A 68 -12.10 7.50 14.29
C TYR A 68 -13.48 7.37 13.66
N PRO A 69 -14.23 8.48 13.53
CA PRO A 69 -15.54 8.46 12.92
C PRO A 69 -15.52 8.15 11.40
N TYR A 70 -14.36 8.32 10.76
CA TYR A 70 -14.21 8.06 9.34
C TYR A 70 -12.98 7.21 9.06
N TYR A 71 -13.19 6.18 8.25
CA TYR A 71 -12.15 5.28 7.76
C TYR A 71 -12.21 5.17 6.24
N TYR A 72 -11.06 5.30 5.60
CA TYR A 72 -10.92 5.21 4.14
C TYR A 72 -9.78 4.25 3.79
N ASP A 73 -10.12 3.12 3.17
CA ASP A 73 -9.15 2.20 2.60
C ASP A 73 -8.66 2.73 1.25
N LEU A 74 -7.34 2.99 1.14
CA LEU A 74 -6.77 3.61 -0.05
C LEU A 74 -6.77 2.66 -1.26
N GLY A 75 -6.68 1.35 -1.05
CA GLY A 75 -6.77 0.36 -2.12
C GLY A 75 -8.17 0.32 -2.74
N SER A 76 -9.19 0.33 -1.91
CA SER A 76 -10.60 0.42 -2.31
C SER A 76 -10.91 1.75 -3.02
N ALA A 77 -10.37 2.85 -2.51
CA ALA A 77 -10.50 4.16 -3.15
C ALA A 77 -9.82 4.19 -4.53
N TRP A 78 -8.64 3.61 -4.66
CA TRP A 78 -7.95 3.44 -5.95
C TRP A 78 -8.78 2.62 -6.93
N LYS A 79 -9.34 1.51 -6.47
CA LYS A 79 -10.20 0.66 -7.29
C LYS A 79 -11.47 1.40 -7.73
N THR A 80 -12.04 2.23 -6.88
CA THR A 80 -13.17 3.10 -7.21
C THR A 80 -12.80 4.11 -8.29
N LEU A 81 -11.61 4.72 -8.20
CA LEU A 81 -11.12 5.70 -9.16
C LEU A 81 -10.80 5.11 -10.53
N THR A 82 -10.22 3.89 -10.56
CA THR A 82 -9.59 3.35 -11.78
C THR A 82 -10.18 2.03 -12.27
N GLY A 83 -10.87 1.29 -11.42
CA GLY A 83 -11.29 -0.09 -11.68
C GLY A 83 -10.15 -1.13 -11.56
N LEU A 84 -8.90 -0.68 -11.30
CA LEU A 84 -7.70 -1.52 -11.29
C LEU A 84 -7.24 -1.83 -9.85
N PRO A 85 -6.50 -2.95 -9.64
CA PRO A 85 -5.85 -3.22 -8.37
C PRO A 85 -4.69 -2.25 -8.12
N PHE A 86 -4.34 -2.01 -6.86
CA PHE A 86 -3.19 -1.21 -6.47
C PHE A 86 -2.02 -2.09 -6.02
N VAL A 87 -0.82 -1.80 -6.52
CA VAL A 87 0.42 -2.50 -6.14
C VAL A 87 1.13 -1.72 -5.06
N PHE A 88 1.03 -2.16 -3.81
CA PHE A 88 1.64 -1.47 -2.66
C PHE A 88 3.14 -1.71 -2.53
N ALA A 89 3.60 -2.91 -2.86
CA ALA A 89 5.00 -3.29 -2.77
C ALA A 89 5.35 -4.36 -3.81
N GLU A 90 6.62 -4.42 -4.18
CA GLU A 90 7.17 -5.46 -5.05
C GLU A 90 8.57 -5.85 -4.61
N TRP A 91 8.92 -7.10 -4.82
CA TRP A 91 10.29 -7.56 -4.67
C TRP A 91 11.11 -7.18 -5.89
N VAL A 92 12.24 -6.54 -5.66
CA VAL A 92 13.17 -6.13 -6.72
C VAL A 92 14.56 -6.70 -6.46
N VAL A 93 15.29 -6.98 -7.52
CA VAL A 93 16.67 -7.46 -7.47
C VAL A 93 17.57 -6.48 -8.21
N ARG A 94 18.74 -6.20 -7.68
CA ARG A 94 19.73 -5.35 -8.34
C ARG A 94 20.14 -5.95 -9.68
N THR A 95 20.35 -5.10 -10.68
CA THR A 95 20.72 -5.54 -12.05
C THR A 95 22.09 -6.21 -12.12
N ASP A 96 23.02 -5.86 -11.22
CA ASP A 96 24.35 -6.42 -11.10
C ASP A 96 24.40 -7.78 -10.35
N THR A 97 23.26 -8.25 -9.81
CA THR A 97 23.18 -9.58 -9.19
C THR A 97 23.35 -10.67 -10.23
N GLN A 98 24.19 -11.67 -9.94
CA GLN A 98 24.43 -12.80 -10.83
C GLN A 98 23.11 -13.50 -11.20
N LYS A 99 23.01 -13.94 -12.46
CA LYS A 99 21.78 -14.51 -13.01
C LYS A 99 21.30 -15.73 -12.20
N GLU A 100 22.19 -16.63 -11.86
CA GLU A 100 21.89 -17.85 -11.09
C GLU A 100 21.33 -17.54 -9.71
N VAL A 101 21.85 -16.48 -9.06
CA VAL A 101 21.35 -16.00 -7.75
C VAL A 101 19.94 -15.42 -7.90
N ARG A 102 19.69 -14.64 -8.94
CA ARG A 102 18.35 -14.07 -9.21
C ARG A 102 17.32 -15.16 -9.45
N GLU A 103 17.65 -16.13 -10.32
CA GLU A 103 16.75 -17.24 -10.64
C GLU A 103 16.46 -18.10 -9.41
N LYS A 104 17.47 -18.39 -8.60
CA LYS A 104 17.29 -19.12 -7.35
C LYS A 104 16.42 -18.36 -6.36
N PHE A 105 16.65 -17.06 -6.20
CA PHE A 105 15.85 -16.22 -5.31
C PHE A 105 14.39 -16.14 -5.77
N GLU A 106 14.14 -15.96 -7.06
CA GLU A 106 12.78 -15.99 -7.63
C GLU A 106 12.06 -17.31 -7.30
N GLN A 107 12.73 -18.45 -7.50
CA GLN A 107 12.16 -19.76 -7.17
C GLN A 107 11.80 -19.87 -5.68
N VAL A 108 12.70 -19.46 -4.80
CA VAL A 108 12.48 -19.49 -3.35
C VAL A 108 11.31 -18.61 -2.96
N LEU A 109 11.19 -17.39 -3.51
CA LEU A 109 10.06 -16.49 -3.23
C LEU A 109 8.73 -17.10 -3.69
N ILE A 110 8.67 -17.65 -4.90
CA ILE A 110 7.47 -18.28 -5.43
C ILE A 110 7.05 -19.47 -4.56
N GLU A 111 7.99 -20.33 -4.20
CA GLU A 111 7.74 -21.51 -3.38
C GLU A 111 7.31 -21.13 -1.97
N SER A 112 7.99 -20.17 -1.35
CA SER A 112 7.65 -19.65 -0.02
C SER A 112 6.23 -19.05 0.00
N THR A 113 5.90 -18.25 -1.00
CA THR A 113 4.56 -17.66 -1.11
C THR A 113 3.48 -18.73 -1.26
N ARG A 114 3.70 -19.73 -2.13
CA ARG A 114 2.75 -20.85 -2.31
C ARG A 114 2.60 -21.65 -1.02
N THR A 115 3.71 -21.94 -0.33
CA THR A 115 3.67 -22.64 0.95
C THR A 115 2.87 -21.86 1.98
N GLY A 116 3.14 -20.55 2.11
CA GLY A 116 2.37 -19.68 3.00
C GLY A 116 0.87 -19.67 2.69
N MET A 117 0.50 -19.57 1.42
CA MET A 117 -0.91 -19.61 1.01
C MET A 117 -1.60 -20.96 1.32
N ASN A 118 -0.86 -22.05 1.27
CA ASN A 118 -1.36 -23.38 1.64
C ASN A 118 -1.41 -23.61 3.16
N SER A 119 -0.75 -22.74 3.94
CA SER A 119 -0.66 -22.81 5.40
C SER A 119 -1.33 -21.62 6.08
N ILE A 120 -2.34 -21.03 5.46
CA ILE A 120 -3.03 -19.82 5.99
C ILE A 120 -3.56 -20.09 7.40
N ASP A 121 -4.16 -21.25 7.67
CA ASP A 121 -4.70 -21.59 8.98
C ASP A 121 -3.62 -21.56 10.09
N GLU A 122 -2.37 -21.91 9.76
CA GLU A 122 -1.26 -21.82 10.70
C GLU A 122 -0.82 -20.36 10.89
N ILE A 123 -0.74 -19.59 9.81
CA ILE A 123 -0.42 -18.16 9.84
C ILE A 123 -1.43 -17.41 10.68
N VAL A 124 -2.71 -17.68 10.48
CA VAL A 124 -3.84 -17.08 11.22
C VAL A 124 -3.68 -17.32 12.71
N ARG A 125 -3.48 -18.57 13.13
CA ARG A 125 -3.29 -18.91 14.56
C ARG A 125 -2.08 -18.21 15.21
N ILE A 126 -1.00 -18.02 14.44
CA ILE A 126 0.22 -17.37 14.95
C ILE A 126 0.05 -15.84 15.05
N ARG A 127 -0.73 -15.25 14.15
CA ARG A 127 -0.88 -13.79 14.01
C ARG A 127 -2.08 -13.20 14.72
N ALA A 128 -3.11 -14.01 15.01
CA ALA A 128 -4.24 -13.58 15.81
C ALA A 128 -3.81 -13.19 17.22
N ASN A 129 -4.43 -12.16 17.77
CA ASN A 129 -4.18 -11.63 19.10
C ASN A 129 -5.48 -11.02 19.67
N GLU A 130 -5.38 -10.33 20.81
CA GLU A 130 -6.54 -9.72 21.47
C GLU A 130 -7.24 -8.64 20.62
N THR A 131 -6.53 -7.99 19.71
CA THR A 131 -7.04 -6.91 18.86
C THR A 131 -7.52 -7.41 17.51
N MET A 132 -6.91 -8.49 16.97
CA MET A 132 -7.23 -9.08 15.68
C MET A 132 -7.63 -10.54 15.84
N SER A 133 -8.90 -10.86 15.59
CA SER A 133 -9.39 -12.23 15.60
C SER A 133 -8.77 -13.08 14.47
N GLU A 134 -8.83 -14.40 14.59
CA GLU A 134 -8.42 -15.31 13.50
C GLU A 134 -9.15 -14.98 12.20
N SER A 135 -10.43 -14.66 12.25
CA SER A 135 -11.24 -14.29 11.07
C SER A 135 -10.74 -13.00 10.40
N ASP A 136 -10.32 -12.01 11.19
CA ASP A 136 -9.79 -10.75 10.65
C ASP A 136 -8.45 -10.97 9.96
N VAL A 137 -7.56 -11.75 10.58
CA VAL A 137 -6.26 -12.11 9.98
C VAL A 137 -6.46 -12.93 8.70
N GLU A 138 -7.36 -13.91 8.70
CA GLU A 138 -7.66 -14.72 7.51
C GLU A 138 -8.18 -13.85 6.37
N THR A 139 -9.16 -13.01 6.66
CA THR A 139 -9.75 -12.08 5.69
C THR A 139 -8.67 -11.16 5.11
N TYR A 140 -7.83 -10.58 5.97
CA TYR A 140 -6.75 -9.72 5.55
C TYR A 140 -5.76 -10.43 4.63
N VAL A 141 -5.25 -11.60 5.01
CA VAL A 141 -4.27 -12.36 4.23
C VAL A 141 -4.84 -12.84 2.90
N ARG A 142 -6.10 -13.29 2.86
CA ARG A 142 -6.74 -13.77 1.64
C ARG A 142 -7.09 -12.68 0.64
N ASN A 143 -7.22 -11.43 1.10
CA ASN A 143 -7.52 -10.30 0.22
C ASN A 143 -6.31 -9.82 -0.59
N PHE A 144 -5.10 -10.29 -0.30
CA PHE A 144 -3.93 -9.93 -1.09
C PHE A 144 -3.76 -10.79 -2.34
N THR A 145 -3.37 -10.13 -3.44
CA THR A 145 -2.83 -10.78 -4.63
C THR A 145 -1.31 -10.80 -4.54
N TYR A 146 -0.73 -11.98 -4.38
CA TYR A 146 0.71 -12.15 -4.15
C TYR A 146 1.55 -12.23 -5.44
N PHE A 147 0.93 -12.35 -6.59
CA PHE A 147 1.62 -12.45 -7.89
C PHE A 147 1.14 -11.36 -8.84
N LEU A 148 2.08 -10.61 -9.42
CA LEU A 148 1.76 -9.59 -10.40
C LEU A 148 1.34 -10.22 -11.73
N GLY A 149 0.06 -10.13 -12.04
CA GLY A 149 -0.51 -10.41 -13.35
C GLY A 149 -0.53 -9.19 -14.27
N LEU A 150 -1.25 -9.29 -15.36
CA LEU A 150 -1.42 -8.18 -16.30
C LEU A 150 -2.21 -7.02 -15.68
N TYR A 151 -3.22 -7.34 -14.88
CA TYR A 151 -4.10 -6.36 -14.22
C TYR A 151 -3.33 -5.51 -13.20
N GLU A 152 -2.50 -6.15 -12.38
CA GLU A 152 -1.67 -5.48 -11.39
C GLU A 152 -0.63 -4.56 -12.07
N ARG A 153 -0.06 -5.01 -13.20
CA ARG A 153 0.88 -4.20 -14.00
C ARG A 153 0.20 -3.00 -14.63
N GLU A 154 -1.04 -3.15 -15.08
CA GLU A 154 -1.85 -2.05 -15.61
C GLU A 154 -2.14 -1.03 -14.50
N GLY A 155 -2.55 -1.49 -13.31
CA GLY A 155 -2.73 -0.63 -12.13
C GLY A 155 -1.45 0.11 -11.73
N GLN A 156 -0.31 -0.57 -11.75
CA GLN A 156 0.99 0.05 -11.48
C GLN A 156 1.36 1.11 -12.54
N HIS A 157 1.08 0.83 -13.81
CA HIS A 157 1.31 1.79 -14.89
C HIS A 157 0.42 3.03 -14.73
N GLU A 158 -0.88 2.84 -14.52
CA GLU A 158 -1.85 3.92 -14.32
C GLU A 158 -1.46 4.80 -13.12
N PHE A 159 -1.02 4.18 -12.03
CA PHE A 159 -0.52 4.92 -10.87
C PHE A 159 0.68 5.82 -11.23
N LYS A 160 1.67 5.29 -11.95
CA LYS A 160 2.84 6.06 -12.39
C LYS A 160 2.44 7.23 -13.31
N VAL A 161 1.47 7.01 -14.21
CA VAL A 161 0.94 8.05 -15.09
C VAL A 161 0.27 9.18 -14.31
N ARG A 162 -0.61 8.85 -13.34
CA ARG A 162 -1.28 9.86 -12.51
C ARG A 162 -0.29 10.60 -11.61
N LEU A 163 0.59 9.86 -10.95
CA LEU A 163 1.61 10.43 -10.09
C LEU A 163 2.50 11.44 -10.84
N SER A 164 2.88 11.15 -12.08
CA SER A 164 3.70 12.04 -12.91
C SER A 164 3.02 13.37 -13.27
N LYS A 165 1.71 13.46 -13.15
CA LYS A 165 0.93 14.67 -13.41
C LYS A 165 0.82 15.59 -12.19
N LEU A 166 1.15 15.09 -10.99
CA LEU A 166 1.08 15.90 -9.78
C LEU A 166 2.19 16.96 -9.78
N PRO A 167 1.87 18.23 -9.48
CA PRO A 167 2.83 19.34 -9.54
C PRO A 167 4.04 19.16 -8.63
N GLU A 168 3.85 18.48 -7.50
CA GLU A 168 4.88 18.25 -6.49
C GLU A 168 5.72 16.98 -6.75
N TRP A 169 5.35 16.21 -7.77
CA TRP A 169 6.08 14.99 -8.09
C TRP A 169 7.49 15.30 -8.59
N ARG A 170 8.46 14.82 -7.86
CA ARG A 170 9.86 14.74 -8.30
C ARG A 170 10.21 13.26 -8.39
N PRO A 171 10.48 12.69 -9.57
CA PRO A 171 11.03 11.35 -9.62
C PRO A 171 12.29 11.34 -8.77
N ALA A 172 12.41 10.37 -7.86
CA ALA A 172 13.69 10.11 -7.22
C ALA A 172 14.72 10.01 -8.36
N MET A 173 15.82 10.75 -8.27
CA MET A 173 16.87 10.71 -9.30
C MET A 173 17.16 9.24 -9.54
N SER A 174 16.75 8.76 -10.72
CA SER A 174 16.74 7.34 -11.00
C SER A 174 18.17 6.84 -11.05
N THR A 175 18.54 6.11 -10.03
CA THR A 175 19.51 5.03 -10.17
C THR A 175 18.84 3.85 -10.89
N SER A 176 17.97 4.16 -11.83
CA SER A 176 17.10 3.20 -12.55
C SER A 176 17.85 2.19 -13.41
N SER A 177 19.18 2.30 -13.49
CA SER A 177 20.04 1.27 -14.07
C SER A 177 20.41 0.15 -13.08
N GLU A 178 20.11 0.29 -11.78
CA GLU A 178 20.59 -0.64 -10.75
C GLU A 178 19.60 -1.74 -10.37
N TYR A 179 18.33 -1.64 -10.76
CA TYR A 179 17.32 -2.61 -10.38
C TYR A 179 16.51 -3.11 -11.58
N SER A 180 16.39 -4.42 -11.73
CA SER A 180 15.48 -5.06 -12.66
C SER A 180 14.34 -5.72 -11.90
N VAL A 181 13.10 -5.47 -12.35
CA VAL A 181 11.91 -6.19 -11.85
C VAL A 181 11.73 -7.43 -12.72
N GLN A 182 12.07 -8.60 -12.17
CA GLN A 182 11.73 -9.88 -12.79
C GLN A 182 10.67 -10.55 -11.91
N LYS A 183 9.41 -10.51 -12.32
CA LYS A 183 8.24 -11.04 -11.60
C LYS A 183 8.13 -10.55 -10.16
N ALA A 184 7.40 -9.50 -9.96
CA ALA A 184 7.10 -8.98 -8.64
C ALA A 184 6.03 -9.83 -7.94
N ILE A 185 6.22 -10.07 -6.65
CA ILE A 185 5.15 -10.48 -5.74
C ILE A 185 4.52 -9.21 -5.23
N SER A 186 3.23 -9.03 -5.51
CA SER A 186 2.48 -7.83 -5.13
C SER A 186 1.54 -8.14 -3.98
N THR A 187 1.37 -7.16 -3.12
CA THR A 187 0.22 -7.08 -2.22
C THR A 187 -0.73 -6.02 -2.79
N SER A 188 -1.84 -6.45 -3.37
CA SER A 188 -2.96 -5.59 -3.73
C SER A 188 -4.19 -6.03 -2.94
N ILE A 189 -4.87 -5.08 -2.36
CA ILE A 189 -6.18 -5.27 -1.73
C ILE A 189 -7.27 -5.05 -2.77
#